data_593a25dde90eac7045637dbd30aa670f
#
_entry.id   593a25dde90eac7045637dbd30aa670f
#
_cell.length_a   1.000
_cell.length_b   1.000
_cell.length_c   1.000
_cell.angle_alpha   90.00
_cell.angle_beta   90.00
_cell.angle_gamma   90.00
#
_symmetry.space_group_name_H-M   'P 1'
#
loop_
_entity.id
_entity.type
_entity.pdbx_description
1 polymer ?
#
loop_
_entity_poly.entity_id
_entity_poly.type
_entity_poly.pdbx_seq_one_letter_code
_entity_poly.pdbx_strand_id
1 'polypeptide(L)'
;RLVGSEMCIRDRIRYLKTTYPRMSAAAIFRQLCTNGSTSRNELSESTVNRFLNNLALKEKTTNNQDMRRYERAHVNEVWCGDSSVGPYLKTEDGKKHKVYVIALIDDASRYIVGIDVFFNDNFVNLMSVMKAAVAKFGVPKLFNFDNGSSYKNKQMDLLAARIGSTVHYDQPYTPTQKAKVERWFRTMKDQWMAGLDMRDFHTLDKLRGSLYTYVSQYNQRIHSSLNGRSPQERYFSEPDCFLRLPEDKIDQLFLLELERRVSIDCVVTIDHIEYEVDYRFAKQRIKLRYSPDMESIYVVEADGTLTPIRLLNKVENADIKREKPRLYGGDD
;
A
#
# COMPACT_ATOMS: atom_id res chain seq x y z
N ARG A 1 -54.92 4.66 -26.28
CA ARG A 1 -55.00 3.54 -25.28
C ARG A 1 -53.65 3.03 -24.76
N LEU A 2 -52.52 3.55 -25.21
CA LEU A 2 -51.18 3.18 -24.73
C LEU A 2 -50.63 4.10 -23.61
N VAL A 3 -51.30 5.23 -23.35
CA VAL A 3 -50.86 6.22 -22.33
C VAL A 3 -51.00 5.72 -20.88
N GLY A 4 -51.97 4.85 -20.60
CA GLY A 4 -52.19 4.33 -19.25
C GLY A 4 -51.19 3.26 -18.77
N SER A 5 -50.68 2.44 -19.69
CA SER A 5 -49.69 1.39 -19.35
C SER A 5 -48.27 1.94 -19.15
N GLU A 6 -47.88 2.92 -19.94
CA GLU A 6 -46.57 3.58 -19.79
C GLU A 6 -46.48 4.37 -18.49
N MET A 7 -47.51 5.05 -18.07
CA MET A 7 -47.55 5.79 -16.82
C MET A 7 -47.41 4.86 -15.60
N CYS A 8 -48.04 3.69 -15.63
CA CYS A 8 -47.91 2.67 -14.60
C CYS A 8 -46.50 2.07 -14.52
N ILE A 9 -45.82 1.87 -15.65
CA ILE A 9 -44.45 1.35 -15.69
C ILE A 9 -43.45 2.38 -15.12
N ARG A 10 -43.61 3.65 -15.48
CA ARG A 10 -42.73 4.73 -14.96
C ARG A 10 -42.90 4.90 -13.44
N ASP A 11 -44.09 4.83 -12.93
CA ASP A 11 -44.36 4.92 -11.51
C ASP A 11 -43.80 3.70 -10.74
N ARG A 12 -43.89 2.51 -11.32
CA ARG A 12 -43.24 1.33 -10.77
C ARG A 12 -41.71 1.41 -10.75
N ILE A 13 -41.09 1.95 -11.80
CA ILE A 13 -39.63 2.21 -11.82
C ILE A 13 -39.25 3.19 -10.71
N ARG A 14 -40.05 4.28 -10.54
CA ARG A 14 -39.86 5.23 -9.43
C ARG A 14 -39.93 4.55 -8.09
N TYR A 15 -41.01 3.82 -7.85
CA TYR A 15 -41.28 3.11 -6.60
C TYR A 15 -40.14 2.16 -6.26
N LEU A 16 -39.70 1.32 -7.20
CA LEU A 16 -38.60 0.39 -6.98
C LEU A 16 -37.30 1.12 -6.68
N LYS A 17 -36.99 2.22 -7.37
CA LYS A 17 -35.79 3.00 -7.13
C LYS A 17 -35.82 3.74 -5.80
N THR A 18 -36.98 4.27 -5.38
CA THR A 18 -37.15 4.95 -4.10
C THR A 18 -37.08 3.96 -2.92
N THR A 19 -37.73 2.80 -3.08
CA THR A 19 -37.72 1.75 -2.04
C THR A 19 -36.39 1.04 -1.92
N TYR A 20 -35.71 0.86 -3.05
CA TYR A 20 -34.40 0.17 -3.13
C TYR A 20 -33.37 1.04 -3.86
N PRO A 21 -32.80 2.07 -3.22
CA PRO A 21 -31.92 3.05 -3.87
C PRO A 21 -30.69 2.45 -4.56
N ARG A 22 -30.16 1.33 -4.04
CA ARG A 22 -28.99 0.63 -4.59
C ARG A 22 -29.29 -0.27 -5.79
N MET A 23 -30.57 -0.48 -6.13
CA MET A 23 -30.96 -1.35 -7.23
C MET A 23 -30.52 -0.74 -8.57
N SER A 24 -29.82 -1.52 -9.39
CA SER A 24 -29.38 -1.11 -10.73
C SER A 24 -30.53 -1.09 -11.71
N ALA A 25 -30.40 -0.35 -12.84
CA ALA A 25 -31.39 -0.33 -13.91
C ALA A 25 -31.68 -1.75 -14.46
N ALA A 26 -30.64 -2.57 -14.59
CA ALA A 26 -30.75 -3.96 -15.00
C ALA A 26 -31.57 -4.82 -14.02
N ALA A 27 -31.38 -4.59 -12.71
CA ALA A 27 -32.13 -5.30 -11.68
C ALA A 27 -33.62 -4.88 -11.67
N ILE A 28 -33.89 -3.58 -11.79
CA ILE A 28 -35.24 -3.04 -11.91
C ILE A 28 -35.93 -3.60 -13.15
N PHE A 29 -35.28 -3.60 -14.30
CA PHE A 29 -35.78 -4.14 -15.55
C PHE A 29 -36.14 -5.62 -15.41
N ARG A 30 -35.25 -6.43 -14.87
CA ARG A 30 -35.50 -7.87 -14.63
C ARG A 30 -36.70 -8.09 -13.73
N GLN A 31 -36.81 -7.33 -12.65
CA GLN A 31 -37.93 -7.45 -11.72
C GLN A 31 -39.29 -7.06 -12.37
N LEU A 32 -39.30 -6.03 -13.22
CA LEU A 32 -40.49 -5.64 -13.98
C LEU A 32 -40.94 -6.73 -14.95
N CYS A 33 -40.00 -7.38 -15.62
CA CYS A 33 -40.26 -8.52 -16.51
C CYS A 33 -40.76 -9.75 -15.74
N THR A 34 -40.13 -10.09 -14.61
CA THR A 34 -40.51 -11.23 -13.77
C THR A 34 -41.91 -11.06 -13.16
N ASN A 35 -42.25 -9.84 -12.79
CA ASN A 35 -43.57 -9.53 -12.21
C ASN A 35 -44.67 -9.33 -13.29
N GLY A 36 -44.38 -9.61 -14.55
CA GLY A 36 -45.35 -9.47 -15.65
C GLY A 36 -45.79 -8.02 -15.92
N SER A 37 -45.05 -7.03 -15.41
CA SER A 37 -45.38 -5.61 -15.58
C SER A 37 -44.99 -5.06 -16.95
N THR A 38 -44.06 -5.73 -17.63
CA THR A 38 -43.59 -5.43 -18.99
C THR A 38 -42.92 -6.65 -19.59
N SER A 39 -42.74 -6.64 -20.91
CA SER A 39 -41.99 -7.65 -21.64
C SER A 39 -40.71 -7.07 -22.24
N ARG A 40 -39.76 -7.96 -22.64
CA ARG A 40 -38.51 -7.54 -23.29
C ARG A 40 -38.72 -6.85 -24.64
N ASN A 41 -39.88 -7.06 -25.26
CA ASN A 41 -40.24 -6.44 -26.52
C ASN A 41 -40.85 -5.02 -26.32
N GLU A 42 -41.38 -4.72 -25.14
CA GLU A 42 -42.01 -3.43 -24.83
C GLU A 42 -41.09 -2.44 -24.14
N LEU A 43 -40.13 -2.92 -23.37
CA LEU A 43 -39.17 -2.09 -22.61
C LEU A 43 -37.80 -2.68 -22.71
N SER A 44 -36.78 -1.82 -22.80
CA SER A 44 -35.35 -2.23 -22.77
C SER A 44 -34.67 -1.72 -21.50
N GLU A 45 -33.64 -2.42 -21.06
CA GLU A 45 -32.80 -1.98 -19.94
C GLU A 45 -32.22 -0.57 -20.15
N SER A 46 -31.82 -0.25 -21.39
CA SER A 46 -31.30 1.07 -21.74
C SER A 46 -32.36 2.17 -21.57
N THR A 47 -33.64 1.86 -21.81
CA THR A 47 -34.75 2.80 -21.58
C THR A 47 -34.99 3.03 -20.10
N VAL A 48 -34.90 1.99 -19.26
CA VAL A 48 -34.98 2.13 -17.79
C VAL A 48 -33.83 2.99 -17.27
N ASN A 49 -32.61 2.72 -17.77
CA ASN A 49 -31.42 3.50 -17.37
C ASN A 49 -31.53 4.98 -17.77
N ARG A 50 -31.99 5.27 -18.99
CA ARG A 50 -32.22 6.65 -19.47
C ARG A 50 -33.30 7.35 -18.65
N PHE A 51 -34.41 6.65 -18.31
CA PHE A 51 -35.46 7.20 -17.48
C PHE A 51 -34.96 7.51 -16.06
N LEU A 52 -34.18 6.63 -15.43
CA LEU A 52 -33.58 6.85 -14.11
C LEU A 52 -32.57 8.02 -14.12
N ASN A 53 -31.84 8.18 -15.21
CA ASN A 53 -30.91 9.32 -15.38
C ASN A 53 -31.66 10.66 -15.49
N ASN A 54 -32.80 10.67 -16.20
CA ASN A 54 -33.63 11.86 -16.36
C ASN A 54 -34.43 12.25 -15.09
N LEU A 55 -34.72 11.29 -14.24
CA LEU A 55 -35.46 11.56 -13.00
C LEU A 55 -34.61 12.23 -11.92
N ALA A 56 -33.29 12.45 -12.14
CA ALA A 56 -32.36 12.92 -11.11
C ALA A 56 -32.45 12.14 -9.78
N LEU A 57 -33.10 10.97 -9.79
CA LEU A 57 -33.18 10.02 -8.69
C LEU A 57 -31.90 9.18 -8.55
N LYS A 58 -30.84 9.52 -9.29
CA LYS A 58 -29.50 9.36 -8.75
C LYS A 58 -29.43 10.38 -7.61
N GLU A 59 -29.91 9.98 -6.44
CA GLU A 59 -29.30 10.51 -5.25
C GLU A 59 -27.79 10.31 -5.49
N LYS A 60 -27.14 11.39 -5.89
CA LYS A 60 -25.76 11.57 -5.48
C LYS A 60 -25.88 11.36 -3.97
N THR A 61 -25.42 10.24 -3.47
CA THR A 61 -24.91 10.16 -2.12
C THR A 61 -23.73 11.12 -2.10
N THR A 62 -24.03 12.38 -2.20
CA THR A 62 -23.18 13.44 -1.74
C THR A 62 -23.22 13.27 -0.23
N ASN A 63 -22.31 12.43 0.30
CA ASN A 63 -21.75 12.76 1.58
C ASN A 63 -21.32 14.22 1.40
N ASN A 64 -22.11 15.15 1.93
CA ASN A 64 -21.79 16.56 2.02
C ASN A 64 -20.68 16.77 3.05
N GLN A 65 -19.64 15.94 3.01
CA GLN A 65 -18.36 16.27 3.60
C GLN A 65 -17.76 17.39 2.77
N ASP A 66 -17.36 18.45 3.44
CA ASP A 66 -16.69 19.60 2.80
C ASP A 66 -15.38 19.12 2.12
N MET A 67 -15.52 18.75 0.85
CA MET A 67 -14.42 18.16 0.04
C MET A 67 -13.65 19.28 -0.68
N ARG A 68 -13.18 20.28 0.07
CA ARG A 68 -12.34 21.32 -0.49
C ARG A 68 -11.05 20.75 -1.00
N ARG A 69 -10.63 21.22 -2.17
CA ARG A 69 -9.29 20.93 -2.68
C ARG A 69 -8.28 21.50 -1.69
N TYR A 70 -7.34 20.66 -1.26
CA TYR A 70 -6.24 21.08 -0.41
C TYR A 70 -4.90 20.70 -1.04
N GLU A 71 -3.88 21.38 -0.64
CA GLU A 71 -2.49 21.14 -1.02
C GLU A 71 -1.61 21.41 0.19
N ARG A 72 -0.63 20.54 0.41
CA ARG A 72 0.33 20.76 1.47
C ARG A 72 1.25 21.93 1.10
N ALA A 73 1.58 22.74 2.10
CA ALA A 73 2.40 23.92 1.88
C ALA A 73 3.86 23.55 1.63
N HIS A 74 4.37 22.57 2.35
CA HIS A 74 5.77 22.18 2.33
C HIS A 74 5.99 20.77 1.81
N VAL A 75 7.15 20.55 1.18
CA VAL A 75 7.59 19.23 0.75
C VAL A 75 7.88 18.35 1.97
N ASN A 76 7.81 17.03 1.82
CA ASN A 76 7.99 16.06 2.90
C ASN A 76 7.00 16.19 4.07
N GLU A 77 5.91 16.98 3.93
CA GLU A 77 4.83 16.91 4.90
C GLU A 77 4.03 15.62 4.76
N VAL A 78 3.67 15.26 3.54
CA VAL A 78 2.87 14.05 3.28
C VAL A 78 3.39 13.35 2.02
N TRP A 79 3.72 12.08 2.15
CA TRP A 79 3.88 11.19 1.01
C TRP A 79 2.66 10.30 0.88
N CYS A 80 2.00 10.36 -0.28
CA CYS A 80 0.90 9.48 -0.62
C CYS A 80 1.43 8.25 -1.35
N GLY A 81 1.09 7.08 -0.85
CA GLY A 81 1.48 5.81 -1.46
C GLY A 81 0.29 5.03 -1.99
N ASP A 82 0.50 4.36 -3.11
CA ASP A 82 -0.47 3.47 -3.70
C ASP A 82 0.20 2.46 -4.63
N SER A 83 -0.53 1.41 -4.98
CA SER A 83 -0.11 0.44 -5.98
C SER A 83 -1.07 0.40 -7.16
N SER A 84 -0.56 0.06 -8.31
CA SER A 84 -1.35 -0.12 -9.49
C SER A 84 -0.89 -1.33 -10.30
N VAL A 85 -1.86 -1.99 -10.94
CA VAL A 85 -1.55 -3.03 -11.90
C VAL A 85 -0.80 -2.40 -13.08
N GLY A 86 0.39 -2.92 -13.32
CA GLY A 86 1.25 -2.63 -14.45
C GLY A 86 1.02 -3.59 -15.63
N PRO A 87 1.97 -3.68 -16.57
CA PRO A 87 1.87 -4.58 -17.69
C PRO A 87 2.01 -6.05 -17.28
N TYR A 88 1.63 -6.96 -18.18
CA TYR A 88 1.93 -8.38 -18.01
C TYR A 88 3.31 -8.67 -18.62
N LEU A 89 4.20 -9.22 -17.82
CA LEU A 89 5.53 -9.61 -18.23
C LEU A 89 5.55 -11.09 -18.62
N LYS A 90 6.07 -11.40 -19.81
CA LYS A 90 6.34 -12.78 -20.23
C LYS A 90 7.79 -13.10 -19.90
N THR A 91 8.00 -13.93 -18.89
CA THR A 91 9.32 -14.37 -18.46
C THR A 91 9.89 -15.45 -19.39
N GLU A 92 11.17 -15.77 -19.23
CA GLU A 92 11.90 -16.73 -20.08
C GLU A 92 11.29 -18.14 -20.06
N ASP A 93 10.60 -18.51 -18.97
CA ASP A 93 9.82 -19.75 -18.84
C ASP A 93 8.53 -19.76 -19.68
N GLY A 94 8.25 -18.69 -20.42
CA GLY A 94 7.10 -18.52 -21.29
C GLY A 94 5.80 -18.15 -20.58
N LYS A 95 5.79 -18.07 -19.26
CA LYS A 95 4.61 -17.71 -18.47
C LYS A 95 4.41 -16.19 -18.43
N LYS A 96 3.14 -15.79 -18.39
CA LYS A 96 2.75 -14.40 -18.21
C LYS A 96 2.51 -14.11 -16.73
N HIS A 97 3.28 -13.17 -16.19
CA HIS A 97 3.15 -12.71 -14.82
C HIS A 97 2.58 -11.29 -14.77
N LYS A 98 1.65 -11.08 -13.87
CA LYS A 98 1.11 -9.75 -13.58
C LYS A 98 2.17 -8.96 -12.82
N VAL A 99 2.43 -7.74 -13.25
CA VAL A 99 3.33 -6.82 -12.56
C VAL A 99 2.52 -5.78 -11.80
N TYR A 100 3.00 -5.37 -10.66
CA TYR A 100 2.47 -4.28 -9.85
C TYR A 100 3.51 -3.16 -9.79
N VAL A 101 3.04 -1.93 -9.91
CA VAL A 101 3.84 -0.72 -9.70
C VAL A 101 3.46 -0.14 -8.36
N ILE A 102 4.41 0.00 -7.45
CA ILE A 102 4.22 0.67 -6.15
C ILE A 102 4.89 2.03 -6.26
N ALA A 103 4.19 3.10 -5.90
CA ALA A 103 4.71 4.45 -5.99
C ALA A 103 4.40 5.27 -4.74
N LEU A 104 5.34 6.16 -4.39
CA LEU A 104 5.19 7.19 -3.37
C LEU A 104 5.35 8.55 -4.04
N ILE A 105 4.39 9.43 -3.85
CA ILE A 105 4.38 10.80 -4.36
C ILE A 105 4.35 11.81 -3.23
N ASP A 106 5.17 12.83 -3.30
CA ASP A 106 5.08 13.97 -2.40
C ASP A 106 3.87 14.85 -2.74
N ASP A 107 3.04 15.12 -1.74
CA ASP A 107 1.76 15.83 -1.94
C ASP A 107 1.94 17.27 -2.42
N ALA A 108 2.93 18.00 -1.93
CA ALA A 108 3.16 19.40 -2.27
C ALA A 108 3.75 19.57 -3.67
N SER A 109 4.74 18.76 -4.02
CA SER A 109 5.53 18.91 -5.24
C SER A 109 5.11 18.03 -6.40
N ARG A 110 4.32 16.97 -6.15
CA ARG A 110 4.02 15.91 -7.14
C ARG A 110 5.26 15.08 -7.53
N TYR A 111 6.38 15.30 -6.86
CA TYR A 111 7.60 14.54 -7.11
C TYR A 111 7.42 13.07 -6.71
N ILE A 112 7.81 12.16 -7.59
CA ILE A 112 7.83 10.73 -7.27
C ILE A 112 9.09 10.47 -6.46
N VAL A 113 8.91 10.25 -5.17
CA VAL A 113 10.00 10.02 -4.20
C VAL A 113 10.39 8.55 -4.12
N GLY A 114 9.47 7.64 -4.40
CA GLY A 114 9.72 6.20 -4.40
C GLY A 114 8.91 5.50 -5.47
N ILE A 115 9.51 4.54 -6.14
CA ILE A 115 8.82 3.72 -7.14
C ILE A 115 9.58 2.44 -7.39
N ASP A 116 8.87 1.35 -7.59
CA ASP A 116 9.43 0.10 -8.10
C ASP A 116 8.36 -0.82 -8.69
N VAL A 117 8.79 -1.91 -9.35
CA VAL A 117 7.93 -2.93 -9.96
C VAL A 117 8.16 -4.29 -9.31
N PHE A 118 7.06 -5.03 -9.09
CA PHE A 118 7.07 -6.31 -8.40
C PHE A 118 6.07 -7.29 -9.02
N PHE A 119 6.25 -8.58 -8.79
CA PHE A 119 5.24 -9.59 -9.12
C PHE A 119 4.10 -9.66 -8.08
N ASN A 120 4.28 -9.09 -6.89
CA ASN A 120 3.30 -9.10 -5.82
C ASN A 120 3.14 -7.69 -5.23
N ASP A 121 1.91 -7.37 -4.84
CA ASP A 121 1.57 -6.17 -4.07
C ASP A 121 1.41 -6.56 -2.59
N ASN A 122 2.52 -6.58 -1.87
CA ASN A 122 2.56 -6.92 -0.46
C ASN A 122 3.32 -5.88 0.38
N PHE A 123 3.20 -6.01 1.70
CA PHE A 123 3.83 -5.08 2.64
C PHE A 123 5.35 -5.03 2.49
N VAL A 124 6.02 -6.15 2.25
CA VAL A 124 7.49 -6.21 2.14
C VAL A 124 7.99 -5.39 0.95
N ASN A 125 7.32 -5.49 -0.19
CA ASN A 125 7.64 -4.72 -1.39
C ASN A 125 7.38 -3.22 -1.18
N LEU A 126 6.26 -2.85 -0.54
CA LEU A 126 6.01 -1.46 -0.16
C LEU A 126 7.12 -0.94 0.79
N MET A 127 7.48 -1.72 1.79
CA MET A 127 8.54 -1.37 2.74
C MET A 127 9.89 -1.16 2.04
N SER A 128 10.22 -1.94 1.02
CA SER A 128 11.45 -1.75 0.24
C SER A 128 11.45 -0.43 -0.53
N VAL A 129 10.31 -0.04 -1.13
CA VAL A 129 10.13 1.26 -1.79
C VAL A 129 10.23 2.40 -0.78
N MET A 130 9.60 2.27 0.40
CA MET A 130 9.70 3.26 1.47
C MET A 130 11.14 3.42 1.96
N LYS A 131 11.84 2.31 2.18
CA LYS A 131 13.25 2.31 2.61
C LYS A 131 14.15 3.06 1.63
N ALA A 132 14.05 2.74 0.34
CA ALA A 132 14.81 3.40 -0.72
C ALA A 132 14.49 4.90 -0.81
N ALA A 133 13.20 5.28 -0.68
CA ALA A 133 12.77 6.67 -0.69
C ALA A 133 13.29 7.44 0.53
N VAL A 134 13.15 6.88 1.74
CA VAL A 134 13.62 7.48 2.99
C VAL A 134 15.14 7.63 3.00
N ALA A 135 15.88 6.64 2.53
CA ALA A 135 17.32 6.70 2.42
C ALA A 135 17.80 7.87 1.53
N LYS A 136 17.09 8.09 0.42
CA LYS A 136 17.46 9.11 -0.56
C LYS A 136 16.96 10.50 -0.22
N PHE A 137 15.73 10.61 0.28
CA PHE A 137 15.03 11.89 0.39
C PHE A 137 14.70 12.30 1.84
N GLY A 138 15.02 11.46 2.81
CA GLY A 138 14.67 11.69 4.22
C GLY A 138 13.26 11.22 4.56
N VAL A 139 12.84 11.52 5.79
CA VAL A 139 11.57 11.02 6.36
C VAL A 139 10.47 12.06 6.17
N PRO A 140 9.30 11.69 5.60
CA PRO A 140 8.14 12.58 5.61
C PRO A 140 7.52 12.65 7.01
N LYS A 141 6.80 13.72 7.31
CA LYS A 141 6.04 13.82 8.57
C LYS A 141 4.92 12.78 8.63
N LEU A 142 4.30 12.48 7.47
CA LEU A 142 3.14 11.61 7.37
C LEU A 142 3.22 10.75 6.09
N PHE A 143 2.94 9.46 6.22
CA PHE A 143 2.57 8.60 5.10
C PHE A 143 1.06 8.49 5.01
N ASN A 144 0.51 8.63 3.81
CA ASN A 144 -0.91 8.47 3.54
C ASN A 144 -1.15 7.28 2.61
N PHE A 145 -1.87 6.27 3.12
CA PHE A 145 -2.18 5.04 2.40
C PHE A 145 -3.68 4.74 2.44
N ASP A 146 -4.12 3.76 1.66
CA ASP A 146 -5.46 3.23 1.80
C ASP A 146 -5.57 2.21 2.95
N ASN A 147 -6.82 1.73 3.16
CA ASN A 147 -7.09 0.70 4.16
C ASN A 147 -6.81 -0.72 3.66
N GLY A 148 -6.10 -0.91 2.54
CA GLY A 148 -5.73 -2.22 2.04
C GLY A 148 -4.83 -2.98 3.02
N SER A 149 -4.91 -4.30 3.03
CA SER A 149 -4.14 -5.14 3.96
C SER A 149 -2.62 -5.02 3.78
N SER A 150 -2.17 -4.68 2.58
CA SER A 150 -0.75 -4.40 2.28
C SER A 150 -0.26 -3.14 2.98
N TYR A 151 -1.14 -2.20 3.30
CA TYR A 151 -0.81 -0.91 3.92
C TYR A 151 -1.16 -0.89 5.41
N LYS A 152 -2.39 -1.29 5.76
CA LYS A 152 -2.88 -1.24 7.14
C LYS A 152 -2.54 -2.51 7.90
N ASN A 153 -1.41 -2.50 8.57
CA ASN A 153 -0.95 -3.59 9.42
C ASN A 153 -0.05 -3.06 10.55
N LYS A 154 0.09 -3.84 11.63
CA LYS A 154 0.89 -3.48 12.81
C LYS A 154 2.36 -3.17 12.48
N GLN A 155 2.92 -3.82 11.46
CA GLN A 155 4.32 -3.59 11.05
C GLN A 155 4.50 -2.18 10.48
N MET A 156 3.52 -1.69 9.70
CA MET A 156 3.55 -0.34 9.15
C MET A 156 3.57 0.72 10.27
N ASP A 157 2.70 0.57 11.27
CA ASP A 157 2.62 1.52 12.37
C ASP A 157 3.92 1.52 13.21
N LEU A 158 4.48 0.34 13.47
CA LEU A 158 5.76 0.19 14.17
C LEU A 158 6.93 0.77 13.37
N LEU A 159 6.95 0.55 12.06
CA LEU A 159 7.97 1.09 11.18
C LEU A 159 7.92 2.62 11.16
N ALA A 160 6.75 3.19 10.92
CA ALA A 160 6.58 4.64 10.87
C ALA A 160 7.01 5.30 12.20
N ALA A 161 6.59 4.75 13.35
CA ALA A 161 6.99 5.25 14.66
C ALA A 161 8.52 5.21 14.86
N ARG A 162 9.19 4.14 14.42
CA ARG A 162 10.65 3.99 14.53
C ARG A 162 11.43 5.02 13.71
N ILE A 163 10.94 5.37 12.53
CA ILE A 163 11.60 6.38 11.68
C ILE A 163 11.17 7.82 12.03
N GLY A 164 10.28 8.01 13.02
CA GLY A 164 9.80 9.33 13.43
C GLY A 164 8.73 9.93 12.52
N SER A 165 7.97 9.08 11.83
CA SER A 165 6.84 9.45 10.98
C SER A 165 5.51 8.95 11.56
N THR A 166 4.40 9.37 10.97
CA THR A 166 3.06 8.87 11.27
C THR A 166 2.43 8.25 10.03
N VAL A 167 1.41 7.42 10.21
CA VAL A 167 0.63 6.86 9.11
C VAL A 167 -0.81 7.30 9.24
N HIS A 168 -1.36 7.76 8.14
CA HIS A 168 -2.80 8.02 8.00
C HIS A 168 -3.38 7.04 6.99
N TYR A 169 -4.53 6.46 7.33
CA TYR A 169 -5.27 5.58 6.44
C TYR A 169 -6.55 6.27 6.00
N ASP A 170 -6.72 6.41 4.70
CA ASP A 170 -7.89 7.07 4.13
C ASP A 170 -9.19 6.40 4.58
N GLN A 171 -10.16 7.22 4.98
CA GLN A 171 -11.48 6.69 5.26
C GLN A 171 -12.17 6.24 3.96
N PRO A 172 -12.97 5.16 4.01
CA PRO A 172 -13.76 4.75 2.86
C PRO A 172 -14.59 5.92 2.33
N TYR A 173 -14.62 6.09 1.00
CA TYR A 173 -15.37 7.13 0.30
C TYR A 173 -14.86 8.59 0.45
N THR A 174 -13.62 8.81 0.85
CA THR A 174 -12.97 10.13 0.84
C THR A 174 -11.93 10.25 -0.29
N PRO A 175 -12.34 10.46 -1.55
CA PRO A 175 -11.46 10.35 -2.73
C PRO A 175 -10.44 11.50 -2.85
N THR A 176 -10.51 12.54 -2.04
CA THR A 176 -9.68 13.73 -2.18
C THR A 176 -8.23 13.54 -1.76
N GLN A 177 -7.98 12.62 -0.81
CA GLN A 177 -6.64 12.44 -0.23
C GLN A 177 -5.68 11.70 -1.16
N LYS A 178 -6.19 10.79 -2.00
CA LYS A 178 -5.40 10.01 -2.96
C LYS A 178 -5.45 10.51 -4.40
N ALA A 179 -6.28 11.50 -4.70
CA ALA A 179 -6.51 11.96 -6.06
C ALA A 179 -5.22 12.29 -6.85
N LYS A 180 -4.14 12.64 -6.15
CA LYS A 180 -2.85 13.00 -6.77
C LYS A 180 -2.10 11.76 -7.26
N VAL A 181 -1.97 10.72 -6.42
CA VAL A 181 -1.30 9.48 -6.80
C VAL A 181 -2.12 8.69 -7.83
N GLU A 182 -3.45 8.66 -7.68
CA GLU A 182 -4.34 8.03 -8.66
C GLU A 182 -4.25 8.71 -10.04
N ARG A 183 -4.23 10.05 -10.06
CA ARG A 183 -4.04 10.82 -11.29
C ARG A 183 -2.68 10.55 -11.92
N TRP A 184 -1.64 10.46 -11.10
CA TRP A 184 -0.31 10.10 -11.58
C TRP A 184 -0.28 8.69 -12.19
N PHE A 185 -0.89 7.69 -11.56
CA PHE A 185 -1.00 6.35 -12.14
C PHE A 185 -1.73 6.34 -13.48
N ARG A 186 -2.79 7.14 -13.62
CA ARG A 186 -3.47 7.30 -14.90
C ARG A 186 -2.51 7.85 -15.96
N THR A 187 -1.79 8.91 -15.63
CA THR A 187 -0.79 9.52 -16.52
C THR A 187 0.33 8.54 -16.89
N MET A 188 0.83 7.77 -15.91
CA MET A 188 1.83 6.73 -16.13
C MET A 188 1.31 5.64 -17.08
N LYS A 189 0.08 5.19 -16.92
CA LYS A 189 -0.52 4.20 -17.81
C LYS A 189 -0.65 4.72 -19.24
N ASP A 190 -1.10 5.95 -19.39
CA ASP A 190 -1.31 6.57 -20.71
C ASP A 190 0.03 6.88 -21.42
N GLN A 191 1.04 7.33 -20.70
CA GLN A 191 2.28 7.85 -21.29
C GLN A 191 3.41 6.82 -21.33
N TRP A 192 3.53 5.96 -20.32
CA TRP A 192 4.58 4.95 -20.26
C TRP A 192 4.06 3.58 -20.67
N MET A 193 3.04 3.06 -19.97
CA MET A 193 2.60 1.69 -20.16
C MET A 193 1.98 1.44 -21.55
N ALA A 194 1.22 2.40 -22.07
CA ALA A 194 0.60 2.28 -23.40
C ALA A 194 1.63 2.31 -24.56
N GLY A 195 2.81 2.87 -24.34
CA GLY A 195 3.90 2.92 -25.31
C GLY A 195 4.88 1.76 -25.26
N LEU A 196 4.71 0.81 -24.30
CA LEU A 196 5.64 -0.32 -24.17
C LEU A 196 5.41 -1.39 -25.24
N ASP A 197 6.46 -1.76 -25.96
CA ASP A 197 6.48 -3.02 -26.68
C ASP A 197 6.92 -4.13 -25.74
N MET A 198 5.97 -4.91 -25.24
CA MET A 198 6.25 -5.96 -24.26
C MET A 198 7.12 -7.10 -24.78
N ARG A 199 7.42 -7.13 -26.07
CA ARG A 199 8.38 -8.09 -26.66
C ARG A 199 9.82 -7.78 -26.27
N ASP A 200 10.11 -6.55 -25.85
CA ASP A 200 11.44 -6.11 -25.43
C ASP A 200 11.71 -6.38 -23.95
N PHE A 201 10.68 -6.74 -23.19
CA PHE A 201 10.76 -6.88 -21.73
C PHE A 201 10.50 -8.33 -21.30
N HIS A 202 11.57 -8.99 -20.83
CA HIS A 202 11.52 -10.38 -20.34
C HIS A 202 11.88 -10.49 -18.84
N THR A 203 12.41 -9.43 -18.24
CA THR A 203 12.82 -9.38 -16.84
C THR A 203 12.26 -8.15 -16.14
N LEU A 204 12.04 -8.24 -14.83
CA LEU A 204 11.63 -7.09 -14.02
C LEU A 204 12.66 -5.95 -14.11
N ASP A 205 13.95 -6.28 -14.18
CA ASP A 205 15.02 -5.26 -14.19
C ASP A 205 14.99 -4.40 -15.44
N LYS A 206 14.73 -4.99 -16.63
CA LYS A 206 14.55 -4.20 -17.84
C LYS A 206 13.31 -3.30 -17.73
N LEU A 207 12.21 -3.83 -17.22
CA LEU A 207 10.98 -3.06 -17.02
C LEU A 207 11.18 -1.93 -16.00
N ARG A 208 11.89 -2.21 -14.90
CA ARG A 208 12.28 -1.26 -13.86
C ARG A 208 13.10 -0.10 -14.44
N GLY A 209 14.12 -0.40 -15.25
CA GLY A 209 14.94 0.60 -15.91
C GLY A 209 14.13 1.54 -16.81
N SER A 210 13.19 0.98 -17.59
CA SER A 210 12.27 1.77 -18.41
C SER A 210 11.36 2.68 -17.56
N LEU A 211 10.81 2.15 -16.46
CA LEU A 211 9.98 2.94 -15.54
C LEU A 211 10.77 4.06 -14.86
N TYR A 212 11.99 3.81 -14.42
CA TYR A 212 12.85 4.83 -13.81
C TYR A 212 13.20 5.95 -14.78
N THR A 213 13.45 5.62 -16.04
CA THR A 213 13.67 6.61 -17.11
C THR A 213 12.43 7.50 -17.28
N TYR A 214 11.24 6.89 -17.38
CA TYR A 214 9.98 7.64 -17.47
C TYR A 214 9.77 8.55 -16.25
N VAL A 215 9.97 8.05 -15.03
CA VAL A 215 9.79 8.82 -13.79
C VAL A 215 10.78 9.97 -13.70
N SER A 216 12.03 9.77 -14.11
CA SER A 216 13.01 10.86 -14.19
C SER A 216 12.54 11.99 -15.12
N GLN A 217 12.04 11.64 -16.31
CA GLN A 217 11.48 12.59 -17.25
C GLN A 217 10.22 13.29 -16.71
N TYR A 218 9.33 12.53 -16.04
CA TYR A 218 8.15 13.08 -15.39
C TYR A 218 8.52 14.11 -14.32
N ASN A 219 9.47 13.79 -13.45
CA ASN A 219 9.91 14.66 -12.36
C ASN A 219 10.55 15.98 -12.88
N GLN A 220 11.12 15.96 -14.07
CA GLN A 220 11.78 17.14 -14.69
C GLN A 220 10.84 17.98 -15.57
N ARG A 221 9.71 17.42 -15.99
CA ARG A 221 8.78 18.13 -16.87
C ARG A 221 7.92 19.14 -16.10
N ILE A 222 7.67 20.30 -16.69
CA ILE A 222 6.75 21.31 -16.14
C ILE A 222 5.38 20.68 -15.88
N HIS A 223 4.88 20.87 -14.67
CA HIS A 223 3.59 20.35 -14.23
C HIS A 223 2.54 21.45 -14.13
N SER A 224 1.37 21.24 -14.75
CA SER A 224 0.31 22.26 -14.88
C SER A 224 -0.20 22.83 -13.55
N SER A 225 -0.09 22.10 -12.44
CA SER A 225 -0.54 22.56 -11.12
C SER A 225 0.56 23.23 -10.28
N LEU A 226 1.79 23.37 -10.81
CA LEU A 226 2.94 23.89 -10.06
C LEU A 226 3.41 25.27 -10.56
N ASN A 227 2.51 26.07 -11.13
CA ASN A 227 2.80 27.44 -11.57
C ASN A 227 4.05 27.54 -12.47
N GLY A 228 4.15 26.65 -13.45
CA GLY A 228 5.25 26.63 -14.41
C GLY A 228 6.54 25.96 -13.92
N ARG A 229 6.52 25.31 -12.75
CA ARG A 229 7.65 24.53 -12.22
C ARG A 229 7.50 23.05 -12.53
N SER A 230 8.62 22.35 -12.57
CA SER A 230 8.64 20.89 -12.54
C SER A 230 8.45 20.35 -11.12
N PRO A 231 8.02 19.08 -10.94
CA PRO A 231 8.03 18.41 -9.64
C PRO A 231 9.40 18.48 -8.96
N GLN A 232 10.48 18.30 -9.71
CA GLN A 232 11.85 18.35 -9.19
C GLN A 232 12.21 19.75 -8.67
N GLU A 233 11.97 20.79 -9.44
CA GLU A 233 12.23 22.18 -9.01
C GLU A 233 11.44 22.54 -7.75
N ARG A 234 10.16 22.11 -7.67
CA ARG A 234 9.35 22.36 -6.48
C ARG A 234 9.84 21.56 -5.29
N TYR A 235 10.20 20.28 -5.48
CA TYR A 235 10.63 19.41 -4.39
C TYR A 235 11.93 19.88 -3.74
N PHE A 236 12.92 20.26 -4.54
CA PHE A 236 14.21 20.70 -4.02
C PHE A 236 14.28 22.19 -3.68
N SER A 237 13.17 22.94 -3.78
CA SER A 237 13.14 24.36 -3.40
C SER A 237 13.15 24.60 -1.88
N GLU A 238 12.95 23.57 -1.06
CA GLU A 238 12.86 23.66 0.41
C GLU A 238 13.82 22.67 1.08
N PRO A 239 15.14 22.91 1.05
CA PRO A 239 16.13 21.96 1.57
C PRO A 239 16.01 21.68 3.08
N ASP A 240 15.49 22.62 3.85
CA ASP A 240 15.31 22.51 5.30
C ASP A 240 14.20 21.50 5.69
N CYS A 241 13.38 21.08 4.73
CA CYS A 241 12.34 20.07 4.95
C CYS A 241 12.84 18.62 4.87
N PHE A 242 14.15 18.38 4.65
CA PHE A 242 14.71 17.05 4.48
C PHE A 242 15.29 16.52 5.80
N LEU A 243 14.47 15.80 6.56
CA LEU A 243 14.92 15.10 7.77
C LEU A 243 15.61 13.79 7.38
N ARG A 244 16.96 13.77 7.35
CA ARG A 244 17.74 12.59 6.98
C ARG A 244 18.02 11.72 8.18
N LEU A 245 17.91 10.41 8.00
CA LEU A 245 18.36 9.41 8.96
C LEU A 245 19.84 9.07 8.71
N PRO A 246 20.58 8.66 9.76
CA PRO A 246 21.93 8.11 9.60
C PRO A 246 21.87 6.85 8.70
N GLU A 247 22.74 6.78 7.68
CA GLU A 247 22.72 5.68 6.70
C GLU A 247 22.93 4.31 7.36
N ASP A 248 23.81 4.24 8.35
CA ASP A 248 24.13 3.02 9.13
C ASP A 248 22.92 2.49 9.92
N LYS A 249 21.94 3.32 10.21
CA LYS A 249 20.72 2.93 10.98
C LYS A 249 19.54 2.57 10.10
N ILE A 250 19.52 2.93 8.83
CA ILE A 250 18.34 2.73 7.96
C ILE A 250 17.96 1.25 7.91
N ASP A 251 18.92 0.35 7.74
CA ASP A 251 18.67 -1.09 7.66
C ASP A 251 18.02 -1.62 8.94
N GLN A 252 18.49 -1.18 10.11
CA GLN A 252 17.93 -1.58 11.40
C GLN A 252 16.55 -1.01 11.67
N LEU A 253 16.27 0.21 11.18
CA LEU A 253 14.97 0.85 11.35
C LEU A 253 13.88 0.17 10.49
N PHE A 254 14.26 -0.40 9.36
CA PHE A 254 13.36 -1.09 8.43
C PHE A 254 13.26 -2.61 8.65
N LEU A 255 13.62 -3.11 9.83
CA LEU A 255 13.38 -4.49 10.22
C LEU A 255 11.92 -4.74 10.58
N LEU A 256 11.42 -5.93 10.28
CA LEU A 256 10.13 -6.44 10.77
C LEU A 256 10.23 -6.80 12.24
N GLU A 257 9.12 -6.81 12.97
CA GLU A 257 9.09 -7.10 14.41
C GLU A 257 8.08 -8.20 14.71
N LEU A 258 8.46 -9.14 15.56
CA LEU A 258 7.57 -10.17 16.09
C LEU A 258 7.90 -10.49 17.55
N GLU A 259 6.92 -11.03 18.28
CA GLU A 259 7.12 -11.54 19.64
C GLU A 259 7.10 -13.06 19.63
N ARG A 260 8.07 -13.66 20.32
CA ARG A 260 8.15 -15.12 20.50
C ARG A 260 8.45 -15.47 21.96
N ARG A 261 7.98 -16.63 22.37
CA ARG A 261 8.37 -17.23 23.65
C ARG A 261 9.60 -18.08 23.44
N VAL A 262 10.60 -17.86 24.28
CA VAL A 262 11.82 -18.67 24.33
C VAL A 262 11.53 -19.97 25.09
N SER A 263 11.99 -21.09 24.56
CA SER A 263 11.92 -22.38 25.24
C SER A 263 12.88 -22.46 26.43
N ILE A 264 12.81 -23.52 27.21
CA ILE A 264 13.70 -23.75 28.36
C ILE A 264 15.15 -23.98 27.93
N ASP A 265 15.35 -24.50 26.75
CA ASP A 265 16.63 -24.78 26.10
C ASP A 265 17.14 -23.62 25.23
N CYS A 266 16.59 -22.39 25.45
CA CYS A 266 17.04 -21.15 24.84
C CYS A 266 16.84 -21.11 23.31
N VAL A 267 15.77 -21.70 22.83
CA VAL A 267 15.44 -21.74 21.40
C VAL A 267 14.17 -20.95 21.11
N VAL A 268 14.16 -20.23 19.99
CA VAL A 268 12.96 -19.62 19.40
C VAL A 268 12.74 -20.20 18.01
N THR A 269 11.47 -20.43 17.67
CA THR A 269 11.09 -20.91 16.33
C THR A 269 10.44 -19.80 15.53
N ILE A 270 10.95 -19.54 14.32
CA ILE A 270 10.39 -18.60 13.35
C ILE A 270 10.25 -19.35 12.03
N ASP A 271 9.03 -19.43 11.50
CA ASP A 271 8.73 -20.13 10.24
C ASP A 271 9.31 -21.55 10.15
N HIS A 272 9.15 -22.31 11.24
CA HIS A 272 9.67 -23.68 11.39
C HIS A 272 11.20 -23.82 11.46
N ILE A 273 11.93 -22.73 11.53
CA ILE A 273 13.39 -22.69 11.71
C ILE A 273 13.71 -22.36 13.16
N GLU A 274 14.62 -23.10 13.75
CA GLU A 274 15.05 -22.95 15.14
C GLU A 274 16.29 -22.04 15.23
N TYR A 275 16.21 -21.04 16.11
CA TYR A 275 17.30 -20.11 16.40
C TYR A 275 17.63 -20.17 17.88
N GLU A 276 18.90 -20.10 18.22
CA GLU A 276 19.35 -20.04 19.60
C GLU A 276 19.50 -18.59 20.06
N VAL A 277 19.12 -18.38 21.31
CA VAL A 277 19.21 -17.09 22.00
C VAL A 277 19.96 -17.27 23.31
N ASP A 278 20.43 -16.15 23.86
CA ASP A 278 21.13 -16.15 25.14
C ASP A 278 20.24 -16.75 26.26
N TYR A 279 20.87 -17.51 27.19
CA TYR A 279 20.18 -18.22 28.27
C TYR A 279 19.39 -17.29 29.20
N ARG A 280 19.77 -16.02 29.34
CA ARG A 280 19.04 -15.00 30.12
C ARG A 280 17.61 -14.79 29.64
N PHE A 281 17.28 -15.15 28.42
CA PHE A 281 15.94 -15.04 27.84
C PHE A 281 15.09 -16.32 28.01
N ALA A 282 15.64 -17.38 28.59
CA ALA A 282 14.93 -18.65 28.75
C ALA A 282 13.56 -18.46 29.42
N LYS A 283 12.53 -19.11 28.85
CA LYS A 283 11.12 -19.04 29.28
C LYS A 283 10.45 -17.67 29.18
N GLN A 284 11.15 -16.62 28.72
CA GLN A 284 10.60 -15.28 28.57
C GLN A 284 9.91 -15.11 27.21
N ARG A 285 9.06 -14.09 27.11
CA ARG A 285 8.61 -13.53 25.83
C ARG A 285 9.56 -12.42 25.44
N ILE A 286 10.13 -12.52 24.25
CA ILE A 286 11.06 -11.54 23.71
C ILE A 286 10.52 -10.94 22.43
N LYS A 287 10.96 -9.73 22.14
CA LYS A 287 10.76 -9.07 20.85
C LYS A 287 11.95 -9.37 19.96
N LEU A 288 11.65 -9.77 18.75
CA LEU A 288 12.64 -10.02 17.72
C LEU A 288 12.46 -9.01 16.58
N ARG A 289 13.57 -8.56 16.03
CA ARG A 289 13.58 -7.82 14.76
C ARG A 289 14.33 -8.61 13.72
N TYR A 290 13.82 -8.64 12.49
CA TYR A 290 14.38 -9.47 11.44
C TYR A 290 14.23 -8.82 10.07
N SER A 291 15.18 -9.09 9.18
CA SER A 291 15.09 -8.71 7.78
C SER A 291 14.07 -9.59 7.03
N PRO A 292 13.39 -9.08 6.00
CA PRO A 292 12.39 -9.85 5.25
C PRO A 292 12.90 -11.15 4.63
N ASP A 293 14.20 -11.21 4.33
CA ASP A 293 14.91 -12.39 3.81
C ASP A 293 15.35 -13.37 4.92
N MET A 294 15.14 -13.00 6.19
CA MET A 294 15.55 -13.77 7.37
C MET A 294 17.07 -13.95 7.53
N GLU A 295 17.89 -13.20 6.79
CA GLU A 295 19.36 -13.26 6.92
C GLU A 295 19.85 -12.63 8.22
N SER A 296 19.13 -11.63 8.71
CA SER A 296 19.48 -10.91 9.94
C SER A 296 18.33 -10.96 10.94
N ILE A 297 18.58 -11.53 12.12
CA ILE A 297 17.59 -11.64 13.19
C ILE A 297 18.23 -11.18 14.49
N TYR A 298 17.51 -10.36 15.25
CA TYR A 298 17.99 -9.76 16.49
C TYR A 298 16.96 -9.89 17.60
N VAL A 299 17.43 -10.09 18.82
CA VAL A 299 16.65 -9.81 20.04
C VAL A 299 16.69 -8.32 20.31
N VAL A 300 15.55 -7.74 20.65
CA VAL A 300 15.47 -6.35 21.12
C VAL A 300 15.64 -6.35 22.64
N GLU A 301 16.73 -5.80 23.12
CA GLU A 301 17.03 -5.64 24.55
C GLU A 301 16.12 -4.59 25.21
N ALA A 302 16.12 -4.55 26.52
CA ALA A 302 15.32 -3.58 27.28
C ALA A 302 15.72 -2.11 27.02
N ASP A 303 16.99 -1.85 26.70
CA ASP A 303 17.52 -0.55 26.32
C ASP A 303 17.34 -0.21 24.83
N GLY A 304 16.75 -1.13 24.06
CA GLY A 304 16.55 -0.98 22.61
C GLY A 304 17.72 -1.46 21.75
N THR A 305 18.80 -1.95 22.36
CA THR A 305 19.95 -2.55 21.64
C THR A 305 19.50 -3.80 20.87
N LEU A 306 20.09 -4.05 19.71
CA LEU A 306 19.83 -5.22 18.88
C LEU A 306 20.96 -6.24 19.05
N THR A 307 20.64 -7.38 19.65
CA THR A 307 21.58 -8.50 19.84
C THR A 307 21.31 -9.57 18.77
N PRO A 308 22.27 -9.87 17.87
CA PRO A 308 22.05 -10.85 16.83
C PRO A 308 21.86 -12.24 17.42
N ILE A 309 21.01 -13.05 16.79
CA ILE A 309 20.84 -14.45 17.07
C ILE A 309 21.25 -15.31 15.88
N ARG A 310 21.53 -16.57 16.12
CA ARG A 310 22.01 -17.48 15.09
C ARG A 310 21.12 -18.73 14.97
N LEU A 311 21.24 -19.43 13.86
CA LEU A 311 20.62 -20.73 13.68
C LEU A 311 21.09 -21.69 14.78
N LEU A 312 20.17 -22.52 15.27
CA LEU A 312 20.48 -23.54 16.25
C LEU A 312 21.44 -24.56 15.65
N ASN A 313 22.61 -24.71 16.29
CA ASN A 313 23.58 -25.75 15.96
C ASN A 313 23.71 -26.76 17.12
N LYS A 314 22.93 -27.83 17.06
CA LYS A 314 22.86 -28.87 18.14
C LYS A 314 24.20 -29.59 18.36
N VAL A 315 25.03 -29.71 17.30
CA VAL A 315 26.33 -30.38 17.38
C VAL A 315 27.34 -29.50 18.10
N GLU A 316 27.46 -28.24 17.70
CA GLU A 316 28.33 -27.26 18.34
C GLU A 316 27.96 -27.07 19.82
N ASN A 317 26.66 -27.06 20.12
CA ASN A 317 26.14 -26.89 21.49
C ASN A 317 26.48 -28.06 22.43
N ALA A 318 26.87 -29.21 21.91
CA ALA A 318 27.33 -30.34 22.75
C ALA A 318 28.68 -30.05 23.42
N ASP A 319 29.51 -29.21 22.79
CA ASP A 319 30.87 -28.93 23.27
C ASP A 319 30.97 -27.59 24.05
N ILE A 320 29.88 -26.82 24.11
CA ILE A 320 29.85 -25.55 24.83
C ILE A 320 29.73 -25.80 26.34
N LYS A 321 30.71 -25.29 27.12
CA LYS A 321 30.62 -25.26 28.57
C LYS A 321 29.48 -24.32 29.00
N ARG A 322 28.40 -24.90 29.55
CA ARG A 322 27.26 -24.16 30.08
C ARG A 322 27.64 -23.49 31.40
N GLU A 323 27.41 -22.20 31.54
CA GLU A 323 27.43 -21.56 32.87
C GLU A 323 26.30 -22.16 33.72
N LYS A 324 26.68 -22.73 34.89
CA LYS A 324 25.68 -23.20 35.84
C LYS A 324 25.02 -21.97 36.47
N PRO A 325 23.69 -21.90 36.49
CA PRO A 325 23.03 -20.83 37.25
C PRO A 325 23.50 -20.92 38.71
N ARG A 326 23.99 -19.81 39.26
CA ARG A 326 24.25 -19.74 40.71
C ARG A 326 22.92 -19.93 41.40
N LEU A 327 22.72 -21.09 42.01
CA LEU A 327 21.60 -21.29 42.96
C LEU A 327 21.84 -20.34 44.12
N TYR A 328 20.94 -19.42 44.33
CA TYR A 328 20.89 -18.61 45.53
C TYR A 328 20.67 -19.56 46.70
N GLY A 329 21.54 -19.49 47.67
CA GLY A 329 21.32 -20.09 48.98
C GLY A 329 22.44 -21.08 49.32
N GLY A 330 23.38 -20.59 50.08
CA GLY A 330 24.40 -21.35 50.81
C GLY A 330 25.37 -20.35 51.38
N ASP A 331 24.94 -19.65 52.45
CA ASP A 331 25.83 -19.10 53.45
C ASP A 331 26.52 -20.31 54.11
N ASP A 332 27.83 -20.40 53.93
CA ASP A 332 28.80 -20.89 54.93
C ASP A 332 30.16 -20.25 54.67
#